data_d0b36a053b6dd2a7940aa3788952fd6f
#
_entry.id   d0b36a053b6dd2a7940aa3788952fd6f
#
_cell.length_a   1.000
_cell.length_b   1.000
_cell.length_c   1.000
_cell.angle_alpha   90.00
_cell.angle_beta   90.00
_cell.angle_gamma   90.00
#
_symmetry.space_group_name_H-M   'P 1'
#
loop_
_entity.id
_entity.type
_entity.pdbx_description
1 polymer ?
#
loop_
_entity_poly.entity_id
_entity_poly.type
_entity_poly.pdbx_seq_one_letter_code
_entity_poly.pdbx_strand_id
1 'polypeptide(L)'
;MIQKLLMLFLLLVCCLCQAQNKYVLTADSKKKVGVEYGEHIYARFDKSVVFPGTIREVDIYVPAQYDGKTPACVCVFQDGMSYRADTVVSNLISSKEIPMMILVAASPGQVIGDFDPDSPRANRTYEYDTPSPRFGQFVLEELLPFVESLKTSEGKSIILSKNKNDRMITGCSSGAACAFNVAWNTEEFTRVYSSCGSLTGLRGSFTNSTLVHKFEPKPIRFYFQSGSHDMWTSFGDWWSANQAMVRAMDFAGYDFTYQFTENADHCDDNVTQLFPDAMRFLWKGYPGNSPSPKRKHIILC
;
A
#
# COMPACT_ATOMS: atom_id res chain seq x y z
N MET A 1 13.86 -54.45 11.87
CA MET A 1 13.54 -54.07 10.47
C MET A 1 12.27 -53.26 10.40
N ILE A 2 11.19 -53.67 11.01
CA ILE A 2 9.87 -52.97 11.03
C ILE A 2 9.94 -51.58 11.65
N GLN A 3 10.66 -51.38 12.75
CA GLN A 3 10.81 -50.07 13.39
C GLN A 3 11.55 -49.03 12.52
N LYS A 4 12.56 -49.47 11.75
CA LYS A 4 13.24 -48.56 10.78
C LYS A 4 12.35 -48.21 9.60
N LEU A 5 11.47 -49.13 9.16
CA LEU A 5 10.50 -48.89 8.10
C LEU A 5 9.40 -47.90 8.57
N LEU A 6 8.94 -48.03 9.83
CA LEU A 6 7.95 -47.11 10.41
C LEU A 6 8.53 -45.69 10.58
N MET A 7 9.79 -45.60 10.98
CA MET A 7 10.48 -44.30 11.14
C MET A 7 10.73 -43.63 9.78
N LEU A 8 11.03 -44.41 8.74
CA LEU A 8 11.16 -43.89 7.37
C LEU A 8 9.81 -43.43 6.79
N PHE A 9 8.73 -44.17 7.11
CA PHE A 9 7.37 -43.80 6.69
C PHE A 9 6.87 -42.54 7.40
N LEU A 10 7.15 -42.36 8.70
CA LEU A 10 6.87 -41.12 9.44
C LEU A 10 7.68 -39.95 8.92
N LEU A 11 8.96 -40.14 8.56
CA LEU A 11 9.79 -39.09 7.94
C LEU A 11 9.30 -38.72 6.53
N LEU A 12 8.82 -39.71 5.73
CA LEU A 12 8.23 -39.41 4.41
C LEU A 12 6.89 -38.68 4.52
N VAL A 13 6.05 -39.01 5.51
CA VAL A 13 4.79 -38.30 5.76
C VAL A 13 5.02 -36.88 6.27
N CYS A 14 6.06 -36.65 7.10
CA CYS A 14 6.49 -35.28 7.47
C CYS A 14 7.06 -34.48 6.29
N CYS A 15 7.76 -35.12 5.34
CA CYS A 15 8.25 -34.43 4.13
C CYS A 15 7.18 -34.14 3.08
N LEU A 16 6.00 -34.75 3.18
CA LEU A 16 4.86 -34.47 2.30
C LEU A 16 3.93 -33.35 2.82
N CYS A 17 4.19 -32.78 4.00
CA CYS A 17 3.73 -31.46 4.35
C CYS A 17 4.55 -30.45 3.55
N GLN A 18 4.44 -30.47 2.22
CA GLN A 18 4.73 -29.26 1.43
C GLN A 18 3.85 -28.18 2.04
N ALA A 19 4.48 -27.08 2.45
CA ALA A 19 3.79 -25.88 2.87
C ALA A 19 2.81 -25.52 1.73
N GLN A 20 1.57 -25.98 1.82
CA GLN A 20 0.51 -25.46 0.97
C GLN A 20 0.51 -23.97 1.24
N ASN A 21 0.65 -23.18 0.18
CA ASN A 21 0.49 -21.73 0.32
C ASN A 21 -0.80 -21.52 1.10
N LYS A 22 -0.68 -20.95 2.29
CA LYS A 22 -1.76 -20.72 3.27
C LYS A 22 -2.91 -19.94 2.62
N TYR A 23 -2.59 -19.16 1.58
CA TYR A 23 -3.53 -18.33 0.83
C TYR A 23 -3.46 -18.64 -0.66
N VAL A 24 -4.63 -18.76 -1.29
CA VAL A 24 -4.75 -19.00 -2.72
C VAL A 24 -4.99 -17.66 -3.43
N LEU A 25 -4.05 -17.27 -4.29
CA LEU A 25 -4.21 -16.10 -5.12
C LEU A 25 -5.43 -16.23 -6.04
N THR A 26 -6.23 -15.16 -6.10
CA THR A 26 -7.42 -15.11 -6.98
C THR A 26 -7.00 -15.12 -8.45
N ALA A 27 -7.97 -15.34 -9.33
CA ALA A 27 -7.74 -15.28 -10.78
C ALA A 27 -7.23 -13.88 -11.22
N ASP A 28 -7.59 -12.83 -10.49
CA ASP A 28 -7.17 -11.45 -10.81
C ASP A 28 -5.69 -11.18 -10.51
N SER A 29 -5.08 -11.96 -9.63
CA SER A 29 -3.65 -11.90 -9.34
C SER A 29 -2.80 -12.77 -10.28
N LYS A 30 -3.39 -13.33 -11.34
CA LYS A 30 -2.73 -14.15 -12.36
C LYS A 30 -2.92 -13.54 -13.74
N LYS A 31 -1.90 -13.65 -14.60
CA LYS A 31 -2.03 -13.20 -15.98
C LYS A 31 -3.16 -13.94 -16.70
N LYS A 32 -4.02 -13.20 -17.40
CA LYS A 32 -5.18 -13.71 -18.13
C LYS A 32 -4.94 -13.67 -19.64
N VAL A 33 -5.44 -14.66 -20.36
CA VAL A 33 -5.43 -14.66 -21.83
C VAL A 33 -6.28 -13.50 -22.34
N GLY A 34 -5.78 -12.77 -23.34
CA GLY A 34 -6.47 -11.62 -23.94
C GLY A 34 -6.34 -10.31 -23.15
N VAL A 35 -5.59 -10.28 -22.06
CA VAL A 35 -5.22 -9.05 -21.38
C VAL A 35 -3.81 -8.63 -21.79
N GLU A 36 -3.67 -7.40 -22.25
CA GLU A 36 -2.37 -6.80 -22.53
C GLU A 36 -1.79 -6.21 -21.25
N TYR A 37 -0.51 -6.50 -21.00
CA TYR A 37 0.23 -6.02 -19.84
C TYR A 37 1.19 -4.92 -20.27
N GLY A 38 1.34 -3.93 -19.41
CA GLY A 38 2.17 -2.76 -19.68
C GLY A 38 3.66 -2.98 -19.41
N GLU A 39 4.36 -1.88 -19.23
CA GLU A 39 5.79 -1.86 -18.98
C GLU A 39 6.14 -1.28 -17.62
N HIS A 40 7.29 -1.71 -17.08
CA HIS A 40 7.93 -1.11 -15.92
C HIS A 40 9.04 -0.16 -16.38
N ILE A 41 9.06 1.03 -15.76
CA ILE A 41 10.12 2.02 -15.93
C ILE A 41 10.84 2.11 -14.59
N TYR A 42 12.09 1.69 -14.56
CA TYR A 42 12.94 1.77 -13.37
C TYR A 42 13.79 3.01 -13.41
N ALA A 43 13.78 3.78 -12.34
CA ALA A 43 14.53 5.02 -12.24
C ALA A 43 15.09 5.20 -10.82
N ARG A 44 16.11 6.05 -10.70
CA ARG A 44 16.72 6.44 -9.43
C ARG A 44 16.43 7.91 -9.17
N PHE A 45 15.95 8.23 -7.98
CA PHE A 45 15.73 9.60 -7.52
C PHE A 45 16.68 9.94 -6.37
N ASP A 46 17.54 10.93 -6.56
CA ASP A 46 18.60 11.31 -5.62
C ASP A 46 18.70 12.83 -5.36
N LYS A 47 17.66 13.58 -5.74
CA LYS A 47 17.63 15.05 -5.67
C LYS A 47 16.56 15.57 -4.70
N SER A 48 16.22 14.81 -3.66
CA SER A 48 15.20 15.22 -2.72
C SER A 48 15.63 16.44 -1.91
N VAL A 49 14.79 17.46 -1.91
CA VAL A 49 14.90 18.63 -1.03
C VAL A 49 14.18 18.37 0.30
N VAL A 50 13.08 17.62 0.27
CA VAL A 50 12.31 17.23 1.47
C VAL A 50 13.13 16.31 2.36
N PHE A 51 13.87 15.36 1.75
CA PHE A 51 14.76 14.42 2.45
C PHE A 51 16.17 14.48 1.86
N PRO A 52 16.94 15.55 2.17
CA PRO A 52 18.24 15.79 1.55
C PRO A 52 19.21 14.64 1.78
N GLY A 53 20.02 14.33 0.76
CA GLY A 53 21.04 13.28 0.80
C GLY A 53 20.49 11.86 0.69
N THR A 54 19.18 11.68 0.43
CA THR A 54 18.60 10.37 0.22
C THR A 54 18.60 9.95 -1.24
N ILE A 55 18.74 8.66 -1.45
CA ILE A 55 18.62 7.99 -2.74
C ILE A 55 17.45 7.02 -2.65
N ARG A 56 16.67 6.90 -3.75
CA ARG A 56 15.52 6.00 -3.84
C ARG A 56 15.48 5.31 -5.19
N GLU A 57 15.11 4.05 -5.18
CA GLU A 57 14.68 3.34 -6.38
C GLU A 57 13.20 3.63 -6.61
N VAL A 58 12.84 3.92 -7.85
CA VAL A 58 11.47 4.21 -8.28
C VAL A 58 11.12 3.22 -9.38
N ASP A 59 9.98 2.54 -9.22
CA ASP A 59 9.39 1.62 -10.18
C ASP A 59 8.03 2.15 -10.60
N ILE A 60 7.85 2.43 -11.88
CA ILE A 60 6.60 2.95 -12.45
C ILE A 60 6.04 1.89 -13.39
N TYR A 61 4.82 1.43 -13.13
CA TYR A 61 4.10 0.58 -14.06
C TYR A 61 3.09 1.39 -14.85
N VAL A 62 3.25 1.37 -16.18
CA VAL A 62 2.35 2.02 -17.14
C VAL A 62 1.56 0.94 -17.87
N PRO A 63 0.23 0.83 -17.67
CA PRO A 63 -0.60 -0.16 -18.36
C PRO A 63 -0.54 -0.03 -19.90
N ALA A 64 -0.63 -1.14 -20.62
CA ALA A 64 -0.55 -1.16 -22.08
C ALA A 64 -1.60 -0.27 -22.77
N GLN A 65 -2.79 -0.13 -22.16
CA GLN A 65 -3.90 0.66 -22.69
C GLN A 65 -3.72 2.18 -22.48
N TYR A 66 -2.65 2.63 -21.80
CA TYR A 66 -2.40 4.05 -21.57
C TYR A 66 -2.03 4.76 -22.87
N ASP A 67 -2.71 5.88 -23.15
CA ASP A 67 -2.61 6.60 -24.43
C ASP A 67 -1.50 7.66 -24.49
N GLY A 68 -0.89 8.01 -23.36
CA GLY A 68 0.10 9.08 -23.26
C GLY A 68 -0.44 10.50 -23.38
N LYS A 69 -1.76 10.69 -23.35
CA LYS A 69 -2.44 11.99 -23.57
C LYS A 69 -3.47 12.31 -22.48
N THR A 70 -4.25 11.32 -22.08
CA THR A 70 -5.28 11.48 -21.05
C THR A 70 -4.64 11.35 -19.66
N PRO A 71 -4.86 12.29 -18.75
CA PRO A 71 -4.36 12.15 -17.38
C PRO A 71 -4.89 10.86 -16.72
N ALA A 72 -3.98 10.00 -16.26
CA ALA A 72 -4.31 8.76 -15.58
C ALA A 72 -4.51 8.96 -14.08
N CYS A 73 -5.34 8.12 -13.46
CA CYS A 73 -5.31 7.96 -12.02
C CYS A 73 -3.91 7.47 -11.57
N VAL A 74 -3.58 7.66 -10.31
CA VAL A 74 -2.30 7.20 -9.76
C VAL A 74 -2.50 6.42 -8.46
N CYS A 75 -1.76 5.32 -8.32
CA CYS A 75 -1.61 4.61 -7.06
C CYS A 75 -0.14 4.62 -6.63
N VAL A 76 0.14 5.19 -5.46
CA VAL A 76 1.49 5.28 -4.89
C VAL A 76 1.71 4.16 -3.88
N PHE A 77 2.79 3.42 -4.05
CA PHE A 77 3.23 2.31 -3.20
C PHE A 77 4.46 2.71 -2.41
N GLN A 78 4.51 2.30 -1.16
CA GLN A 78 5.70 2.34 -0.33
C GLN A 78 6.47 1.01 -0.41
N ASP A 79 7.80 1.06 -0.19
CA ASP A 79 8.71 -0.09 -0.18
C ASP A 79 8.93 -0.79 -1.53
N GLY A 80 8.30 -0.34 -2.60
CA GLY A 80 8.35 -0.98 -3.92
C GLY A 80 6.99 -1.53 -4.37
N MET A 81 6.93 -2.06 -5.60
CA MET A 81 5.71 -2.61 -6.18
C MET A 81 5.35 -3.94 -5.52
N SER A 82 4.21 -3.99 -4.86
CA SER A 82 3.73 -5.14 -4.09
C SER A 82 2.40 -5.67 -4.64
N TYR A 83 1.87 -6.74 -4.04
CA TYR A 83 0.53 -7.31 -4.27
C TYR A 83 0.27 -7.81 -5.69
N ARG A 84 1.30 -8.04 -6.51
CA ARG A 84 1.16 -8.28 -7.96
C ARG A 84 0.31 -7.19 -8.64
N ALA A 85 0.52 -5.96 -8.21
CA ALA A 85 -0.33 -4.83 -8.56
C ALA A 85 -0.36 -4.56 -10.06
N ASP A 86 0.75 -4.74 -10.77
CA ASP A 86 0.86 -4.69 -12.23
C ASP A 86 -0.15 -5.61 -12.92
N THR A 87 -0.19 -6.85 -12.49
CA THR A 87 -1.10 -7.88 -13.00
C THR A 87 -2.55 -7.61 -12.63
N VAL A 88 -2.80 -7.30 -11.35
CA VAL A 88 -4.14 -7.02 -10.84
C VAL A 88 -4.75 -5.80 -11.53
N VAL A 89 -4.01 -4.70 -11.60
CA VAL A 89 -4.49 -3.46 -12.19
C VAL A 89 -4.76 -3.64 -13.69
N SER A 90 -3.89 -4.33 -14.44
CA SER A 90 -4.12 -4.62 -15.86
C SER A 90 -5.39 -5.45 -16.09
N ASN A 91 -5.61 -6.48 -15.25
CA ASN A 91 -6.81 -7.29 -15.32
C ASN A 91 -8.09 -6.48 -15.04
N LEU A 92 -8.07 -5.64 -13.99
CA LEU A 92 -9.22 -4.84 -13.59
C LEU A 92 -9.49 -3.65 -14.53
N ILE A 93 -8.47 -3.06 -15.14
CA ILE A 93 -8.63 -2.05 -16.20
C ILE A 93 -9.26 -2.71 -17.44
N SER A 94 -8.75 -3.87 -17.85
CA SER A 94 -9.29 -4.61 -19.01
C SER A 94 -10.75 -5.00 -18.82
N SER A 95 -11.16 -5.37 -17.62
CA SER A 95 -12.57 -5.65 -17.28
C SER A 95 -13.40 -4.39 -16.98
N LYS A 96 -12.80 -3.19 -17.01
CA LYS A 96 -13.46 -1.90 -16.73
C LYS A 96 -14.01 -1.78 -15.29
N GLU A 97 -13.42 -2.50 -14.37
CA GLU A 97 -13.79 -2.46 -12.94
C GLU A 97 -13.12 -1.31 -12.19
N ILE A 98 -11.97 -0.85 -12.68
CA ILE A 98 -11.27 0.33 -12.17
C ILE A 98 -10.86 1.26 -13.33
N PRO A 99 -10.59 2.55 -13.07
CA PRO A 99 -10.12 3.48 -14.10
C PRO A 99 -8.71 3.16 -14.58
N MET A 100 -8.32 3.79 -15.72
CA MET A 100 -6.93 3.84 -16.17
C MET A 100 -6.05 4.41 -15.05
N MET A 101 -5.02 3.66 -14.66
CA MET A 101 -4.22 3.96 -13.50
C MET A 101 -2.74 3.62 -13.71
N ILE A 102 -1.87 4.57 -13.44
CA ILE A 102 -0.41 4.36 -13.38
C ILE A 102 -0.03 4.04 -11.94
N LEU A 103 0.82 3.02 -11.76
CA LEU A 103 1.34 2.67 -10.44
C LEU A 103 2.73 3.28 -10.28
N VAL A 104 2.98 3.87 -9.12
CA VAL A 104 4.25 4.49 -8.77
C VAL A 104 4.72 3.93 -7.44
N ALA A 105 5.81 3.21 -7.44
CA ALA A 105 6.42 2.67 -6.22
C ALA A 105 7.76 3.36 -5.95
N ALA A 106 8.00 3.74 -4.69
CA ALA A 106 9.27 4.30 -4.28
C ALA A 106 9.80 3.58 -3.03
N SER A 107 11.09 3.23 -3.06
CA SER A 107 11.76 2.75 -1.86
C SER A 107 11.87 3.86 -0.81
N PRO A 108 12.00 3.52 0.49
CA PRO A 108 12.36 4.51 1.49
C PRO A 108 13.74 5.11 1.18
N GLY A 109 13.97 6.32 1.64
CA GLY A 109 15.24 7.00 1.43
C GLY A 109 16.39 6.24 2.08
N GLN A 110 17.45 6.09 1.32
CA GLN A 110 18.73 5.56 1.81
C GLN A 110 19.76 6.67 1.80
N VAL A 111 20.48 6.85 2.91
CA VAL A 111 21.61 7.78 3.01
C VAL A 111 22.88 6.98 2.95
N ILE A 112 23.69 7.20 1.92
CA ILE A 112 25.02 6.61 1.82
C ILE A 112 25.93 7.39 2.76
N GLY A 113 26.47 6.72 3.77
CA GLY A 113 27.39 7.32 4.72
C GLY A 113 28.83 7.28 4.25
N ASP A 114 29.64 8.22 4.72
CA ASP A 114 31.08 8.27 4.44
C ASP A 114 31.83 7.09 5.09
N PHE A 115 31.20 6.36 6.02
CA PHE A 115 31.84 5.30 6.82
C PHE A 115 31.66 3.90 6.24
N ASP A 116 30.60 3.65 5.50
CA ASP A 116 30.32 2.35 4.88
C ASP A 116 29.37 2.55 3.69
N PRO A 117 29.92 2.67 2.48
CA PRO A 117 29.10 2.82 1.27
C PRO A 117 28.22 1.60 0.98
N ASP A 118 28.59 0.42 1.51
CA ASP A 118 27.89 -0.84 1.30
C ASP A 118 26.75 -1.06 2.33
N SER A 119 26.69 -0.21 3.36
CA SER A 119 25.65 -0.27 4.42
C SER A 119 24.93 1.07 4.58
N PRO A 120 24.09 1.46 3.62
CA PRO A 120 23.36 2.73 3.65
C PRO A 120 22.37 2.77 4.82
N ARG A 121 22.27 3.92 5.48
CA ARG A 121 21.25 4.13 6.51
C ARG A 121 19.87 4.24 5.89
N ALA A 122 19.00 3.30 6.19
CA ALA A 122 17.60 3.35 5.76
C ALA A 122 16.81 4.35 6.63
N ASN A 123 16.13 5.30 5.98
CA ASN A 123 15.25 6.26 6.64
C ASN A 123 13.81 5.75 6.83
N ARG A 124 13.52 4.49 6.54
CA ARG A 124 12.17 3.94 6.45
C ARG A 124 11.27 4.33 7.62
N THR A 125 11.67 4.03 8.85
CA THR A 125 10.84 4.34 10.03
C THR A 125 10.72 5.84 10.28
N TYR A 126 11.77 6.62 9.96
CA TYR A 126 11.73 8.07 10.08
C TYR A 126 10.75 8.71 9.10
N GLU A 127 10.73 8.24 7.88
CA GLU A 127 9.88 8.79 6.82
C GLU A 127 8.44 8.30 6.93
N TYR A 128 8.24 7.03 7.26
CA TYR A 128 6.95 6.36 7.18
C TYR A 128 6.15 6.41 8.48
N ASP A 129 6.79 6.13 9.62
CA ASP A 129 6.08 5.96 10.89
C ASP A 129 5.89 7.29 11.65
N THR A 130 6.55 8.37 11.23
CA THR A 130 6.37 9.67 11.84
C THR A 130 5.04 10.29 11.38
N PRO A 131 4.09 10.61 12.29
CA PRO A 131 2.83 11.26 11.95
C PRO A 131 3.09 12.72 11.52
N SER A 132 3.40 12.93 10.25
CA SER A 132 3.68 14.25 9.69
C SER A 132 3.29 14.34 8.22
N PRO A 133 3.07 15.54 7.66
CA PRO A 133 2.81 15.74 6.23
C PRO A 133 4.04 15.57 5.35
N ARG A 134 5.24 15.43 5.93
CA ARG A 134 6.51 15.57 5.22
C ARG A 134 6.70 14.57 4.09
N PHE A 135 6.33 13.30 4.31
CA PHE A 135 6.40 12.30 3.24
C PHE A 135 5.37 12.59 2.12
N GLY A 136 4.21 13.12 2.49
CA GLY A 136 3.22 13.58 1.52
C GLY A 136 3.75 14.74 0.66
N GLN A 137 4.49 15.69 1.24
CA GLN A 137 5.18 16.75 0.48
C GLN A 137 6.17 16.14 -0.51
N PHE A 138 7.03 15.22 -0.08
CA PHE A 138 7.94 14.50 -0.97
C PHE A 138 7.19 13.86 -2.15
N VAL A 139 6.11 13.13 -1.88
CA VAL A 139 5.33 12.48 -2.95
C VAL A 139 4.76 13.50 -3.93
N LEU A 140 4.12 14.55 -3.43
CA LEU A 140 3.40 15.52 -4.26
C LEU A 140 4.30 16.50 -5.00
N GLU A 141 5.39 16.96 -4.35
CA GLU A 141 6.23 18.02 -4.86
C GLU A 141 7.48 17.52 -5.57
N GLU A 142 7.90 16.27 -5.30
CA GLU A 142 9.14 15.72 -5.88
C GLU A 142 8.90 14.43 -6.67
N LEU A 143 8.29 13.39 -6.06
CA LEU A 143 8.16 12.08 -6.70
C LEU A 143 7.22 12.11 -7.93
N LEU A 144 5.99 12.60 -7.77
CA LEU A 144 5.04 12.63 -8.90
C LEU A 144 5.51 13.53 -10.05
N PRO A 145 6.05 14.74 -9.82
CA PRO A 145 6.68 15.54 -10.88
C PRO A 145 7.86 14.84 -11.55
N PHE A 146 8.69 14.13 -10.80
CA PHE A 146 9.77 13.33 -11.36
C PHE A 146 9.24 12.24 -12.30
N VAL A 147 8.21 11.50 -11.89
CA VAL A 147 7.55 10.47 -12.71
C VAL A 147 7.02 11.09 -14.02
N GLU A 148 6.38 12.25 -13.97
CA GLU A 148 5.88 12.95 -15.15
C GLU A 148 6.99 13.45 -16.09
N SER A 149 8.24 13.56 -15.61
CA SER A 149 9.41 13.91 -16.45
C SER A 149 9.92 12.74 -17.29
N LEU A 150 9.52 11.50 -16.96
CA LEU A 150 9.91 10.28 -17.66
C LEU A 150 8.98 9.99 -18.85
N LYS A 151 9.38 9.03 -19.66
CA LYS A 151 8.61 8.56 -20.82
C LYS A 151 8.60 7.05 -20.88
N THR A 152 7.57 6.49 -21.49
CA THR A 152 7.50 5.07 -21.84
C THR A 152 8.56 4.70 -22.88
N SER A 153 8.80 3.40 -23.08
CA SER A 153 9.69 2.89 -24.13
C SER A 153 9.27 3.35 -25.53
N GLU A 154 7.98 3.60 -25.75
CA GLU A 154 7.43 4.13 -27.00
C GLU A 154 7.49 5.67 -27.08
N GLY A 155 8.07 6.36 -26.09
CA GLY A 155 8.16 7.82 -26.03
C GLY A 155 6.86 8.53 -25.60
N LYS A 156 5.85 7.82 -25.13
CA LYS A 156 4.62 8.42 -24.58
C LYS A 156 4.95 9.22 -23.32
N SER A 157 4.32 10.38 -23.14
CA SER A 157 4.41 11.16 -21.90
C SER A 157 3.60 10.50 -20.79
N ILE A 158 4.08 10.61 -19.56
CA ILE A 158 3.34 10.21 -18.36
C ILE A 158 2.63 11.45 -17.84
N ILE A 159 1.31 11.42 -17.82
CA ILE A 159 0.46 12.52 -17.34
C ILE A 159 -0.41 11.98 -16.22
N LEU A 160 -0.20 12.49 -15.01
CA LEU A 160 -0.95 12.08 -13.82
C LEU A 160 -2.06 13.08 -13.50
N SER A 161 -3.23 12.59 -13.14
CA SER A 161 -4.33 13.47 -12.75
C SER A 161 -3.97 14.30 -11.52
N LYS A 162 -4.34 15.57 -11.56
CA LYS A 162 -4.19 16.50 -10.42
C LYS A 162 -5.42 16.49 -9.49
N ASN A 163 -6.47 15.76 -9.88
CA ASN A 163 -7.66 15.62 -9.04
C ASN A 163 -7.38 14.62 -7.92
N LYS A 164 -7.57 15.04 -6.68
CA LYS A 164 -7.41 14.17 -5.50
C LYS A 164 -8.29 12.93 -5.51
N ASN A 165 -9.46 12.98 -6.18
CA ASN A 165 -10.33 11.80 -6.35
C ASN A 165 -9.75 10.73 -7.29
N ASP A 166 -8.67 11.02 -7.98
CA ASP A 166 -7.98 10.12 -8.91
C ASP A 166 -6.71 9.52 -8.29
N ARG A 167 -6.50 9.74 -6.97
CA ARG A 167 -5.27 9.35 -6.28
C ARG A 167 -5.53 8.34 -5.17
N MET A 168 -4.73 7.29 -5.19
CA MET A 168 -4.68 6.22 -4.19
C MET A 168 -3.26 6.08 -3.65
N ILE A 169 -3.15 5.67 -2.40
CA ILE A 169 -1.87 5.36 -1.76
C ILE A 169 -2.00 4.07 -0.95
N THR A 170 -0.94 3.27 -0.91
CA THR A 170 -0.96 1.96 -0.27
C THR A 170 0.41 1.56 0.27
N GLY A 171 0.42 0.65 1.20
CA GLY A 171 1.63 0.04 1.72
C GLY A 171 1.34 -1.02 2.78
N CYS A 172 2.39 -1.74 3.17
CA CYS A 172 2.34 -2.74 4.22
C CYS A 172 3.18 -2.30 5.43
N SER A 173 2.75 -2.64 6.64
CA SER A 173 3.53 -2.35 7.85
C SER A 173 3.74 -0.83 8.07
N SER A 174 4.98 -0.38 8.19
CA SER A 174 5.31 1.06 8.19
C SER A 174 4.83 1.77 6.92
N GLY A 175 4.83 1.09 5.77
CA GLY A 175 4.28 1.63 4.53
C GLY A 175 2.78 1.92 4.62
N ALA A 176 2.02 1.13 5.37
CA ALA A 176 0.60 1.37 5.63
C ALA A 176 0.38 2.56 6.58
N ALA A 177 1.21 2.70 7.61
CA ALA A 177 1.21 3.88 8.48
C ALA A 177 1.53 5.16 7.68
N CYS A 178 2.51 5.06 6.76
CA CYS A 178 2.85 6.12 5.82
C CYS A 178 1.66 6.49 4.93
N ALA A 179 1.01 5.49 4.31
CA ALA A 179 -0.14 5.72 3.44
C ALA A 179 -1.28 6.44 4.17
N PHE A 180 -1.55 6.05 5.43
CA PHE A 180 -2.49 6.76 6.29
C PHE A 180 -2.04 8.21 6.53
N ASN A 181 -0.78 8.40 6.98
CA ASN A 181 -0.24 9.73 7.31
C ASN A 181 -0.28 10.67 6.09
N VAL A 182 0.08 10.19 4.91
CA VAL A 182 0.04 10.99 3.67
C VAL A 182 -1.38 11.39 3.35
N ALA A 183 -2.31 10.43 3.24
CA ALA A 183 -3.69 10.73 2.87
C ALA A 183 -4.36 11.65 3.89
N TRP A 184 -4.16 11.40 5.19
CA TRP A 184 -4.79 12.14 6.26
C TRP A 184 -4.26 13.56 6.45
N ASN A 185 -2.94 13.76 6.26
CA ASN A 185 -2.32 15.07 6.46
C ASN A 185 -2.35 15.97 5.22
N THR A 186 -2.37 15.41 4.00
CA THR A 186 -2.37 16.21 2.77
C THR A 186 -3.77 16.42 2.19
N GLU A 187 -4.70 15.49 2.44
CA GLU A 187 -6.03 15.41 1.81
C GLU A 187 -6.00 15.33 0.27
N GLU A 188 -4.84 14.96 -0.28
CA GLU A 188 -4.60 14.84 -1.72
C GLU A 188 -4.77 13.40 -2.24
N PHE A 189 -4.98 12.43 -1.33
CA PHE A 189 -5.26 11.03 -1.63
C PHE A 189 -6.58 10.63 -0.97
N THR A 190 -7.54 10.21 -1.77
CA THR A 190 -8.88 9.88 -1.26
C THR A 190 -9.12 8.38 -1.10
N ARG A 191 -8.12 7.54 -1.38
CA ARG A 191 -8.20 6.08 -1.28
C ARG A 191 -6.94 5.51 -0.64
N VAL A 192 -7.12 4.65 0.35
CA VAL A 192 -6.01 4.02 1.08
C VAL A 192 -6.27 2.53 1.24
N TYR A 193 -5.34 1.69 0.78
CA TYR A 193 -5.23 0.30 1.19
C TYR A 193 -4.11 0.20 2.23
N SER A 194 -4.49 -0.13 3.46
CA SER A 194 -3.60 -0.25 4.63
C SER A 194 -3.51 -1.71 5.04
N SER A 195 -2.40 -2.36 4.80
CA SER A 195 -2.20 -3.76 5.18
C SER A 195 -1.19 -3.90 6.31
N CYS A 196 -1.54 -4.65 7.35
CA CYS A 196 -0.71 -4.91 8.54
C CYS A 196 -0.11 -3.61 9.13
N GLY A 197 -0.91 -2.53 9.20
CA GLY A 197 -0.42 -1.18 9.48
C GLY A 197 0.34 -1.05 10.80
N SER A 198 1.53 -0.45 10.78
CA SER A 198 2.33 -0.12 11.97
C SER A 198 1.73 1.04 12.77
N LEU A 199 0.47 0.90 13.17
CA LEU A 199 -0.27 1.90 13.96
C LEU A 199 0.04 1.78 15.46
N THR A 200 1.30 1.50 15.78
CA THR A 200 1.83 1.17 17.10
C THR A 200 2.75 2.27 17.63
N GLY A 201 3.50 2.00 18.71
CA GLY A 201 4.45 2.93 19.32
C GLY A 201 5.63 3.34 18.45
N LEU A 202 5.77 2.76 17.26
CA LEU A 202 6.83 3.11 16.34
C LEU A 202 6.68 4.56 15.89
N ARG A 203 7.61 5.42 16.33
CA ARG A 203 7.62 6.88 16.07
C ARG A 203 6.30 7.63 16.31
N GLY A 204 5.39 7.08 17.10
CA GLY A 204 4.15 7.76 17.47
C GLY A 204 2.94 7.46 16.60
N SER A 205 3.01 6.52 15.65
CA SER A 205 1.89 6.15 14.79
C SER A 205 0.63 5.67 15.55
N PHE A 206 0.77 5.21 16.79
CA PHE A 206 -0.38 4.87 17.66
C PHE A 206 -1.34 6.05 17.90
N THR A 207 -0.88 7.29 17.74
CA THR A 207 -1.72 8.48 17.88
C THR A 207 -2.76 8.62 16.79
N ASN A 208 -2.57 7.96 15.64
CA ASN A 208 -3.46 8.11 14.48
C ASN A 208 -4.91 7.72 14.78
N SER A 209 -5.15 6.63 15.50
CA SER A 209 -6.51 6.25 15.93
C SER A 209 -7.16 7.28 16.85
N THR A 210 -6.37 7.90 17.74
CA THR A 210 -6.83 8.98 18.61
C THR A 210 -7.17 10.25 17.82
N LEU A 211 -6.37 10.60 16.83
CA LEU A 211 -6.64 11.74 15.95
C LEU A 211 -7.93 11.55 15.16
N VAL A 212 -8.17 10.34 14.64
CA VAL A 212 -9.42 10.00 13.95
C VAL A 212 -10.64 10.25 14.84
N HIS A 213 -10.57 9.95 16.14
CA HIS A 213 -11.65 10.25 17.09
C HIS A 213 -11.90 11.75 17.28
N LYS A 214 -10.83 12.57 17.23
CA LYS A 214 -10.88 13.99 17.64
C LYS A 214 -11.24 14.94 16.51
N PHE A 215 -10.92 14.57 15.27
CA PHE A 215 -11.09 15.46 14.13
C PHE A 215 -12.34 15.08 13.30
N GLU A 216 -12.85 16.04 12.54
CA GLU A 216 -13.88 15.76 11.56
C GLU A 216 -13.38 14.76 10.50
N PRO A 217 -14.23 13.80 10.08
CA PRO A 217 -13.83 12.81 9.11
C PRO A 217 -13.54 13.44 7.75
N LYS A 218 -12.42 13.06 7.17
CA LYS A 218 -11.95 13.55 5.87
C LYS A 218 -12.54 12.71 4.73
N PRO A 219 -12.63 13.23 3.50
CA PRO A 219 -13.21 12.52 2.35
C PRO A 219 -12.25 11.45 1.82
N ILE A 220 -11.90 10.48 2.66
CA ILE A 220 -10.98 9.38 2.35
C ILE A 220 -11.69 8.06 2.59
N ARG A 221 -11.57 7.12 1.64
CA ARG A 221 -12.03 5.74 1.75
C ARG A 221 -10.87 4.83 2.10
N PHE A 222 -11.07 3.94 3.07
CA PHE A 222 -10.05 3.04 3.57
C PHE A 222 -10.44 1.58 3.42
N TYR A 223 -9.47 0.75 3.02
CA TYR A 223 -9.54 -0.69 3.17
C TYR A 223 -8.41 -1.12 4.11
N PHE A 224 -8.75 -1.74 5.24
CA PHE A 224 -7.77 -2.24 6.21
C PHE A 224 -7.66 -3.76 6.14
N GLN A 225 -6.43 -4.26 6.27
CA GLN A 225 -6.14 -5.68 6.42
C GLN A 225 -5.18 -5.86 7.60
N SER A 226 -5.37 -6.91 8.40
CA SER A 226 -4.44 -7.38 9.42
C SER A 226 -4.70 -8.86 9.71
N GLY A 227 -3.76 -9.52 10.36
CA GLY A 227 -3.82 -10.91 10.75
C GLY A 227 -3.74 -11.11 12.25
N SER A 228 -4.38 -12.17 12.79
CA SER A 228 -4.34 -12.43 14.24
C SER A 228 -2.97 -12.89 14.75
N HIS A 229 -2.07 -13.31 13.86
CA HIS A 229 -0.66 -13.60 14.14
C HIS A 229 0.27 -12.47 13.66
N ASP A 230 -0.25 -11.24 13.55
CA ASP A 230 0.55 -10.06 13.25
C ASP A 230 1.61 -9.80 14.34
N MET A 231 2.52 -8.89 14.10
CA MET A 231 3.67 -8.62 15.01
C MET A 231 3.22 -8.19 16.40
N TRP A 232 3.89 -8.73 17.41
CA TRP A 232 3.80 -8.28 18.79
C TRP A 232 5.21 -8.05 19.33
N THR A 233 5.56 -6.81 19.54
CA THR A 233 6.92 -6.38 19.90
C THR A 233 6.91 -5.35 21.04
N SER A 234 8.09 -4.87 21.44
CA SER A 234 8.21 -3.76 22.40
C SER A 234 7.58 -2.44 21.91
N PHE A 235 7.29 -2.31 20.63
CA PHE A 235 6.60 -1.14 20.06
C PHE A 235 5.06 -1.28 20.11
N GLY A 236 4.54 -2.43 20.46
CA GLY A 236 3.12 -2.71 20.59
C GLY A 236 2.67 -3.96 19.85
N ASP A 237 1.37 -4.16 19.83
CA ASP A 237 0.67 -5.25 19.17
C ASP A 237 -0.04 -4.70 17.93
N TRP A 238 0.40 -5.14 16.74
CA TRP A 238 -0.16 -4.70 15.45
C TRP A 238 -1.62 -5.08 15.28
N TRP A 239 -2.00 -6.30 15.71
CA TRP A 239 -3.38 -6.77 15.66
C TRP A 239 -4.31 -5.84 16.42
N SER A 240 -4.02 -5.59 17.69
CA SER A 240 -4.82 -4.70 18.55
C SER A 240 -4.82 -3.25 18.04
N ALA A 241 -3.70 -2.76 17.51
CA ALA A 241 -3.61 -1.41 16.96
C ALA A 241 -4.49 -1.22 15.71
N ASN A 242 -4.52 -2.20 14.80
CA ASN A 242 -5.40 -2.16 13.63
C ASN A 242 -6.87 -2.29 14.02
N GLN A 243 -7.22 -3.10 15.05
CA GLN A 243 -8.57 -3.15 15.61
C GLN A 243 -8.98 -1.80 16.20
N ALA A 244 -8.09 -1.13 16.96
CA ALA A 244 -8.37 0.21 17.50
C ALA A 244 -8.61 1.23 16.39
N MET A 245 -7.86 1.16 15.29
CA MET A 245 -8.05 2.04 14.14
C MET A 245 -9.41 1.84 13.49
N VAL A 246 -9.85 0.62 13.20
CA VAL A 246 -11.17 0.40 12.58
C VAL A 246 -12.32 0.81 13.49
N ARG A 247 -12.15 0.68 14.81
CA ARG A 247 -13.11 1.20 15.79
C ARG A 247 -13.18 2.73 15.74
N ALA A 248 -12.03 3.40 15.60
CA ALA A 248 -11.97 4.85 15.43
C ALA A 248 -12.64 5.31 14.13
N MET A 249 -12.41 4.58 13.02
CA MET A 249 -13.05 4.85 11.74
C MET A 249 -14.57 4.73 11.79
N ASP A 250 -15.08 3.68 12.48
CA ASP A 250 -16.52 3.50 12.67
C ASP A 250 -17.13 4.62 13.51
N PHE A 251 -16.49 4.98 14.62
CA PHE A 251 -16.91 6.09 15.46
C PHE A 251 -16.99 7.41 14.68
N ALA A 252 -15.96 7.72 13.88
CA ALA A 252 -15.89 8.96 13.10
C ALA A 252 -16.82 8.94 11.86
N GLY A 253 -17.29 7.76 11.43
CA GLY A 253 -18.18 7.61 10.26
C GLY A 253 -17.48 7.69 8.93
N TYR A 254 -16.24 7.20 8.85
CA TYR A 254 -15.53 7.06 7.57
C TYR A 254 -16.21 6.06 6.63
N ASP A 255 -15.98 6.22 5.33
CA ASP A 255 -16.29 5.21 4.31
C ASP A 255 -15.13 4.20 4.29
N PHE A 256 -15.29 3.06 4.96
CA PHE A 256 -14.24 2.07 5.07
C PHE A 256 -14.79 0.64 5.12
N THR A 257 -13.90 -0.30 4.83
CA THR A 257 -14.08 -1.72 5.12
C THR A 257 -12.78 -2.33 5.63
N TYR A 258 -12.85 -3.54 6.18
CA TYR A 258 -11.67 -4.25 6.62
C TYR A 258 -11.84 -5.75 6.44
N GLN A 259 -10.73 -6.44 6.27
CA GLN A 259 -10.64 -7.90 6.33
C GLN A 259 -9.56 -8.27 7.33
N PHE A 260 -9.97 -8.77 8.48
CA PHE A 260 -9.09 -9.31 9.50
C PHE A 260 -9.14 -10.83 9.45
N THR A 261 -7.96 -11.44 9.25
CA THR A 261 -7.86 -12.87 8.92
C THR A 261 -7.23 -13.63 10.09
N GLU A 262 -7.95 -14.66 10.58
CA GLU A 262 -7.44 -15.55 11.60
C GLU A 262 -6.19 -16.30 11.10
N ASN A 263 -5.18 -16.38 11.97
CA ASN A 263 -3.89 -17.03 11.73
C ASN A 263 -3.08 -16.46 10.55
N ALA A 264 -3.41 -15.27 10.04
CA ALA A 264 -2.58 -14.56 9.09
C ALA A 264 -1.40 -13.90 9.82
N ASP A 265 -0.22 -14.03 9.20
CA ASP A 265 1.01 -13.47 9.71
C ASP A 265 1.24 -12.04 9.16
N HIS A 266 2.24 -11.34 9.70
CA HIS A 266 2.59 -10.00 9.27
C HIS A 266 2.99 -9.95 7.78
N CYS A 267 2.26 -9.20 6.96
CA CYS A 267 2.54 -8.98 5.53
C CYS A 267 2.74 -10.28 4.73
N ASP A 268 2.03 -11.36 5.08
CA ASP A 268 2.03 -12.61 4.33
C ASP A 268 1.22 -12.50 3.02
N ASP A 269 1.10 -13.60 2.27
CA ASP A 269 0.38 -13.62 0.99
C ASP A 269 -1.11 -13.25 1.09
N ASN A 270 -1.68 -13.16 2.30
CA ASN A 270 -3.05 -12.70 2.52
C ASN A 270 -3.26 -11.26 2.01
N VAL A 271 -2.27 -10.39 2.18
CA VAL A 271 -2.34 -9.01 1.68
C VAL A 271 -2.47 -8.97 0.15
N THR A 272 -1.77 -9.87 -0.55
CA THR A 272 -1.84 -10.02 -2.01
C THR A 272 -3.16 -10.63 -2.45
N GLN A 273 -3.67 -11.63 -1.72
CA GLN A 273 -4.96 -12.27 -2.00
C GLN A 273 -6.11 -11.28 -1.96
N LEU A 274 -6.07 -10.33 -1.01
CA LEU A 274 -7.14 -9.35 -0.78
C LEU A 274 -7.04 -8.10 -1.66
N PHE A 275 -5.90 -7.85 -2.30
CA PHE A 275 -5.67 -6.62 -3.06
C PHE A 275 -6.69 -6.39 -4.19
N PRO A 276 -7.12 -7.39 -5.00
CA PRO A 276 -8.15 -7.18 -6.02
C PRO A 276 -9.49 -6.68 -5.45
N ASP A 277 -9.92 -7.23 -4.32
CA ASP A 277 -11.16 -6.81 -3.65
C ASP A 277 -11.02 -5.43 -3.01
N ALA A 278 -9.83 -5.11 -2.48
CA ALA A 278 -9.51 -3.77 -1.99
C ALA A 278 -9.61 -2.75 -3.13
N MET A 279 -9.08 -3.05 -4.32
CA MET A 279 -9.18 -2.18 -5.49
C MET A 279 -10.64 -1.94 -5.89
N ARG A 280 -11.47 -2.98 -5.97
CA ARG A 280 -12.90 -2.84 -6.29
C ARG A 280 -13.63 -1.97 -5.28
N PHE A 281 -13.40 -2.19 -4.00
CA PHE A 281 -14.02 -1.39 -2.94
C PHE A 281 -13.57 0.07 -3.01
N LEU A 282 -12.27 0.32 -3.13
CA LEU A 282 -11.71 1.67 -3.11
C LEU A 282 -12.15 2.49 -4.31
N TRP A 283 -12.30 1.88 -5.49
CA TRP A 283 -12.75 2.55 -6.73
C TRP A 283 -14.25 2.43 -7.00
N LYS A 284 -15.00 1.87 -6.07
CA LYS A 284 -16.46 1.73 -6.17
C LYS A 284 -17.13 3.08 -6.46
N GLY A 285 -17.87 3.10 -7.56
CA GLY A 285 -18.66 4.26 -7.97
C GLY A 285 -17.86 5.40 -8.63
N TYR A 286 -16.57 5.20 -8.90
CA TYR A 286 -15.77 6.16 -9.67
C TYR A 286 -16.31 6.28 -11.12
N PRO A 287 -16.29 7.51 -11.74
CA PRO A 287 -15.84 8.79 -11.18
C PRO A 287 -16.91 9.55 -10.37
N GLY A 288 -18.16 9.11 -10.37
CA GLY A 288 -19.31 9.86 -9.86
C GLY A 288 -19.36 10.00 -8.33
N ASN A 289 -18.78 9.04 -7.59
CA ASN A 289 -18.86 8.99 -6.13
C ASN A 289 -17.49 9.20 -5.49
N SER A 290 -17.22 10.42 -5.06
CA SER A 290 -16.11 10.69 -4.12
C SER A 290 -16.43 10.12 -2.74
N PRO A 291 -15.43 9.68 -1.97
CA PRO A 291 -15.64 9.28 -0.58
C PRO A 291 -16.35 10.38 0.20
N SER A 292 -17.42 10.03 0.90
CA SER A 292 -18.24 10.98 1.63
C SER A 292 -18.53 10.43 3.02
N PRO A 293 -17.63 10.63 3.99
CA PRO A 293 -17.83 10.19 5.36
C PRO A 293 -18.98 10.96 6.01
N LYS A 294 -19.69 10.28 6.92
CA LYS A 294 -20.75 10.89 7.71
C LYS A 294 -20.51 10.54 9.17
N ARG A 295 -20.20 11.55 9.98
CA ARG A 295 -20.01 11.33 11.41
C ARG A 295 -21.25 10.67 12.04
N LYS A 296 -21.03 9.56 12.72
CA LYS A 296 -22.10 8.80 13.38
C LYS A 296 -22.33 9.24 14.83
N HIS A 297 -21.30 9.76 15.48
CA HIS A 297 -21.34 10.12 16.90
C HIS A 297 -20.95 11.57 17.10
N ILE A 298 -21.66 12.24 17.99
CA ILE A 298 -21.34 13.62 18.40
C ILE A 298 -20.25 13.55 19.47
N ILE A 299 -19.18 14.31 19.31
CA ILE A 299 -18.21 14.51 20.38
C ILE A 299 -18.84 15.53 21.35
N LEU A 300 -19.23 15.04 22.53
CA LEU A 300 -19.59 15.91 23.65
C LEU A 300 -18.28 16.24 24.37
N CYS A 301 -17.83 17.46 24.23
CA CYS A 301 -16.73 18.02 25.03
C CYS A 301 -17.29 18.67 26.29
#